data_4832fcfea8b3613390465561d59d197a
#
_entry.id   4832fcfea8b3613390465561d59d197a
#
_cell.length_a   1.000
_cell.length_b   1.000
_cell.length_c   1.000
_cell.angle_alpha   90.00
_cell.angle_beta   90.00
_cell.angle_gamma   90.00
#
_symmetry.space_group_name_H-M   'P 1'
#
loop_
_entity.id
_entity.type
_entity.pdbx_description
1 polymer ?
#
loop_
_entity_poly.entity_id
_entity_poly.type
_entity_poly.pdbx_seq_one_letter_code
_entity_poly.pdbx_strand_id
1 'polypeptide(L)'
;MPNIDFVAALRKSRRFADAESTPLGELPASLVDSLSALDVATAVVGYGNRLLFASESARALGFVKQERLFGVELLSLVGQARRGAEVLEASIEIPRGPLGSGRRHLAVRAVPIRGNKPADGLVLLLVQDDSESRLLDAVRRDFVVNVSHELKTPIGALMLLAEAVMSAREEPESVEKFASSMQREAQRLSNLVQEIIDLSRLQVSDPLVRAVLVEIDDVTTDAIDRSRTSAEASDITLVSGGIAGLKVLGDREQLTKALRNLIDNAISYSPPKTRVAIGVKLEQKIVEISVTDQGIGIPRDALDRVFERFYRIDPARSRVTGGTGLGLSIVKHVVANHGGEVKVWSVEGSGSTFTLRLPLANQQEATS
;
A
#
# COMPACT_ATOMS: atom_id res chain seq x y z
N MET A 1 -10.48 10.88 14.94
CA MET A 1 -9.96 12.20 14.53
C MET A 1 -10.24 13.17 15.67
N PRO A 2 -9.25 13.76 16.34
CA PRO A 2 -9.52 14.80 17.32
C PRO A 2 -9.91 16.06 16.56
N ASN A 3 -11.17 16.48 16.77
CA ASN A 3 -11.72 17.73 16.26
C ASN A 3 -11.10 18.85 17.11
N ILE A 4 -9.97 19.39 16.65
CA ILE A 4 -9.38 20.57 17.30
C ILE A 4 -10.27 21.75 16.93
N ASP A 5 -11.06 22.19 17.89
CA ASP A 5 -11.93 23.37 17.77
C ASP A 5 -11.08 24.66 17.75
N PHE A 6 -10.38 24.85 16.62
CA PHE A 6 -9.50 25.97 16.36
C PHE A 6 -10.22 27.32 16.39
N VAL A 7 -11.54 27.32 16.13
CA VAL A 7 -12.39 28.51 16.21
C VAL A 7 -12.54 28.98 17.66
N ALA A 8 -12.50 28.04 18.63
CA ALA A 8 -12.55 28.37 20.05
C ALA A 8 -11.26 29.02 20.56
N ALA A 9 -10.10 28.62 20.00
CA ALA A 9 -8.80 29.21 20.34
C ALA A 9 -8.68 30.67 19.81
N LEU A 10 -9.17 30.93 18.59
CA LEU A 10 -9.23 32.30 18.03
C LEU A 10 -10.25 33.21 18.73
N ARG A 11 -11.32 32.67 19.29
CA ARG A 11 -12.30 33.47 20.05
C ARG A 11 -11.79 33.91 21.44
N LYS A 12 -10.82 33.22 22.04
CA LYS A 12 -10.21 33.59 23.33
C LYS A 12 -9.22 34.75 23.25
N SER A 13 -8.70 35.10 22.08
CA SER A 13 -7.78 36.21 21.91
C SER A 13 -8.50 37.57 21.66
N ARG A 14 -9.53 37.88 22.46
CA ARG A 14 -10.22 39.19 22.46
C ARG A 14 -9.36 40.36 23.00
N ARG A 15 -8.02 40.21 23.07
CA ARG A 15 -7.07 41.27 23.51
C ARG A 15 -6.27 41.92 22.38
N PHE A 16 -6.74 41.85 21.12
CA PHE A 16 -6.12 42.55 20.00
C PHE A 16 -6.80 43.88 19.64
N ALA A 17 -7.35 44.56 20.62
CA ALA A 17 -8.03 45.86 20.38
C ALA A 17 -7.08 47.07 20.35
N ASP A 18 -5.81 46.95 20.67
CA ASP A 18 -4.83 48.06 20.68
C ASP A 18 -3.59 47.72 19.82
N ALA A 19 -3.78 47.17 18.62
CA ALA A 19 -2.69 47.09 17.66
C ALA A 19 -2.60 48.39 16.85
N GLU A 20 -1.52 49.10 17.03
CA GLU A 20 -1.07 50.22 16.19
C GLU A 20 -1.35 49.91 14.72
N SER A 21 -1.81 50.93 13.99
CA SER A 21 -2.15 50.86 12.57
C SER A 21 -0.93 50.39 11.75
N THR A 22 -0.79 49.07 11.58
CA THR A 22 0.17 48.47 10.68
C THR A 22 -0.14 48.90 9.24
N PRO A 23 0.86 49.35 8.44
CA PRO A 23 0.62 49.73 7.05
C PRO A 23 -0.09 48.65 6.29
N LEU A 24 -1.08 49.01 5.45
CA LEU A 24 -1.82 48.11 4.59
C LEU A 24 -0.86 47.25 3.75
N GLY A 25 -0.52 46.06 4.19
CA GLY A 25 0.31 45.11 3.44
C GLY A 25 1.25 44.25 4.28
N GLU A 26 1.40 44.49 5.58
CA GLU A 26 2.25 43.66 6.45
C GLU A 26 1.41 43.01 7.57
N LEU A 27 1.65 41.72 7.80
CA LEU A 27 1.02 40.98 8.91
C LEU A 27 1.83 41.25 10.19
N PRO A 28 1.17 41.32 11.37
CA PRO A 28 1.88 41.40 12.65
C PRO A 28 2.83 40.20 12.83
N ALA A 29 4.04 40.46 13.34
CA ALA A 29 5.05 39.41 13.53
C ALA A 29 4.52 38.22 14.35
N SER A 30 3.76 38.51 15.41
CA SER A 30 3.14 37.46 16.25
C SER A 30 2.18 36.56 15.48
N LEU A 31 1.49 37.09 14.48
CA LEU A 31 0.61 36.28 13.61
C LEU A 31 1.43 35.43 12.65
N VAL A 32 2.50 35.98 12.07
CA VAL A 32 3.43 35.27 11.20
C VAL A 32 4.07 34.09 11.96
N ASP A 33 4.54 34.32 13.18
CA ASP A 33 5.11 33.28 14.04
C ASP A 33 4.08 32.18 14.34
N SER A 34 2.84 32.57 14.68
CA SER A 34 1.76 31.62 14.95
C SER A 34 1.39 30.80 13.72
N LEU A 35 1.33 31.39 12.54
CA LEU A 35 1.04 30.68 11.29
C LEU A 35 2.19 29.78 10.84
N SER A 36 3.43 30.18 11.14
CA SER A 36 4.64 29.37 10.83
C SER A 36 4.77 28.15 11.73
N ALA A 37 4.22 28.19 12.95
CA ALA A 37 4.25 27.09 13.91
C ALA A 37 3.17 26.02 13.66
N LEU A 38 2.29 26.22 12.67
CA LEU A 38 1.28 25.22 12.32
C LEU A 38 1.89 24.13 11.44
N ASP A 39 1.56 22.87 11.76
CA ASP A 39 1.95 21.68 10.96
C ASP A 39 1.23 21.58 9.60
N VAL A 40 0.51 22.65 9.22
CA VAL A 40 -0.27 22.71 7.97
C VAL A 40 0.34 23.83 7.11
N ALA A 41 0.42 23.59 5.80
CA ALA A 41 0.88 24.63 4.89
C ALA A 41 -0.11 25.79 4.88
N THR A 42 0.38 26.99 5.17
CA THR A 42 -0.42 28.20 5.35
C THR A 42 -0.02 29.29 4.38
N ALA A 43 -1.03 30.00 3.86
CA ALA A 43 -0.79 31.22 3.07
C ALA A 43 -1.88 32.26 3.37
N VAL A 44 -1.50 33.54 3.42
CA VAL A 44 -2.43 34.65 3.57
C VAL A 44 -2.44 35.47 2.28
N VAL A 45 -3.63 35.63 1.74
CA VAL A 45 -3.86 36.29 0.46
C VAL A 45 -4.64 37.58 0.68
N GLY A 46 -4.04 38.69 0.30
CA GLY A 46 -4.65 40.00 0.37
C GLY A 46 -5.44 40.40 -0.89
N TYR A 47 -5.78 41.69 -0.95
CA TYR A 47 -6.48 42.27 -2.09
C TYR A 47 -5.70 42.06 -3.40
N GLY A 48 -6.42 41.88 -4.51
CA GLY A 48 -5.80 41.62 -5.81
C GLY A 48 -5.03 40.32 -5.91
N ASN A 49 -5.30 39.35 -5.00
CA ASN A 49 -4.61 38.07 -4.91
C ASN A 49 -3.08 38.19 -4.61
N ARG A 50 -2.68 39.30 -3.99
CA ARG A 50 -1.33 39.48 -3.52
C ARG A 50 -1.05 38.55 -2.34
N LEU A 51 0.03 37.81 -2.38
CA LEU A 51 0.46 36.98 -1.26
C LEU A 51 1.10 37.86 -0.19
N LEU A 52 0.56 37.80 1.04
CA LEU A 52 1.10 38.54 2.19
C LEU A 52 2.00 37.68 3.05
N PHE A 53 1.70 36.37 3.09
CA PHE A 53 2.45 35.36 3.84
C PHE A 53 2.34 34.01 3.16
N ALA A 54 3.40 33.22 3.22
CA ALA A 54 3.38 31.78 2.91
C ALA A 54 4.40 31.06 3.81
N SER A 55 3.97 30.00 4.46
CA SER A 55 4.86 29.13 5.21
C SER A 55 5.85 28.41 4.28
N GLU A 56 6.93 27.88 4.85
CA GLU A 56 7.91 27.10 4.10
C GLU A 56 7.24 25.84 3.48
N SER A 57 6.37 25.18 4.22
CA SER A 57 5.56 24.06 3.74
C SER A 57 4.65 24.44 2.56
N ALA A 58 4.08 25.65 2.53
CA ALA A 58 3.28 26.13 1.40
C ALA A 58 4.10 26.27 0.11
N ARG A 59 5.34 26.73 0.24
CA ARG A 59 6.29 26.80 -0.90
C ARG A 59 6.74 25.41 -1.35
N ALA A 60 7.02 24.51 -0.40
CA ALA A 60 7.42 23.13 -0.68
C ALA A 60 6.33 22.32 -1.36
N LEU A 61 5.05 22.55 -1.01
CA LEU A 61 3.90 21.92 -1.69
C LEU A 61 3.73 22.39 -3.14
N GLY A 62 4.27 23.57 -3.50
CA GLY A 62 4.33 24.06 -4.88
C GLY A 62 3.11 24.85 -5.34
N PHE A 63 2.15 25.16 -4.47
CA PHE A 63 1.02 26.02 -4.81
C PHE A 63 1.32 27.51 -4.67
N VAL A 64 2.50 27.85 -4.15
CA VAL A 64 3.05 29.20 -4.11
C VAL A 64 4.32 29.25 -4.95
N LYS A 65 4.38 30.14 -5.95
CA LYS A 65 5.55 30.38 -6.80
C LYS A 65 5.75 31.86 -7.00
N GLN A 66 6.99 32.35 -6.87
CA GLN A 66 7.35 33.76 -7.10
C GLN A 66 6.36 34.74 -6.40
N GLU A 67 6.08 34.52 -5.12
CA GLU A 67 5.19 35.36 -4.31
C GLU A 67 3.74 35.47 -4.84
N ARG A 68 3.29 34.45 -5.57
CA ARG A 68 1.92 34.34 -6.10
C ARG A 68 1.34 32.95 -5.89
N LEU A 69 0.03 32.87 -5.74
CA LEU A 69 -0.67 31.60 -5.78
C LEU A 69 -0.62 31.01 -7.18
N PHE A 70 -0.32 29.74 -7.26
CA PHE A 70 -0.31 28.98 -8.49
C PHE A 70 -1.53 28.04 -8.55
N GLY A 71 -2.30 28.13 -9.62
CA GLY A 71 -3.48 27.31 -9.86
C GLY A 71 -4.76 28.14 -9.96
N VAL A 72 -5.50 27.96 -11.08
CA VAL A 72 -6.76 28.68 -11.34
C VAL A 72 -7.82 28.33 -10.31
N GLU A 73 -7.85 27.08 -9.85
CA GLU A 73 -8.83 26.57 -8.87
C GLU A 73 -8.61 27.22 -7.50
N LEU A 74 -7.34 27.38 -7.05
CA LEU A 74 -7.00 28.10 -5.82
C LEU A 74 -7.41 29.55 -5.86
N LEU A 75 -7.14 30.21 -6.96
CA LEU A 75 -7.54 31.62 -7.16
C LEU A 75 -9.05 31.78 -7.17
N SER A 76 -9.77 30.86 -7.80
CA SER A 76 -11.24 30.82 -7.79
C SER A 76 -11.78 30.65 -6.38
N LEU A 77 -11.23 29.69 -5.62
CA LEU A 77 -11.63 29.42 -4.24
C LEU A 77 -11.41 30.64 -3.33
N VAL A 78 -10.25 31.31 -3.43
CA VAL A 78 -9.99 32.56 -2.70
C VAL A 78 -10.98 33.64 -3.06
N GLY A 79 -11.31 33.79 -4.36
CA GLY A 79 -12.29 34.76 -4.83
C GLY A 79 -13.70 34.47 -4.30
N GLN A 80 -14.11 33.22 -4.25
CA GLN A 80 -15.41 32.79 -3.70
C GLN A 80 -15.48 33.03 -2.19
N ALA A 81 -14.47 32.57 -1.42
CA ALA A 81 -14.40 32.79 0.02
C ALA A 81 -14.45 34.26 0.40
N ARG A 82 -13.79 35.12 -0.36
CA ARG A 82 -13.78 36.57 -0.16
C ARG A 82 -15.15 37.19 -0.38
N ARG A 83 -15.87 36.78 -1.43
CA ARG A 83 -17.21 37.32 -1.76
C ARG A 83 -18.29 36.81 -0.82
N GLY A 84 -18.26 35.50 -0.51
CA GLY A 84 -19.26 34.85 0.34
C GLY A 84 -19.05 35.12 1.82
N ALA A 85 -17.87 35.60 2.23
CA ALA A 85 -17.48 35.74 3.63
C ALA A 85 -17.66 34.47 4.46
N GLU A 86 -17.59 33.29 3.81
CA GLU A 86 -17.76 31.97 4.38
C GLU A 86 -16.50 31.14 4.22
N VAL A 87 -16.32 30.18 5.13
CA VAL A 87 -15.24 29.19 5.02
C VAL A 87 -15.60 28.21 3.91
N LEU A 88 -14.70 28.07 2.95
CA LEU A 88 -14.84 27.12 1.86
C LEU A 88 -13.78 26.02 1.94
N GLU A 89 -14.22 24.80 1.67
CA GLU A 89 -13.33 23.64 1.58
C GLU A 89 -13.37 23.09 0.15
N ALA A 90 -12.20 22.76 -0.38
CA ALA A 90 -12.08 22.16 -1.70
C ALA A 90 -10.91 21.17 -1.74
N SER A 91 -11.04 20.18 -2.60
CA SER A 91 -9.92 19.33 -2.96
C SER A 91 -9.41 19.75 -4.33
N ILE A 92 -8.12 20.04 -4.41
CA ILE A 92 -7.46 20.57 -5.61
C ILE A 92 -6.31 19.65 -6.00
N GLU A 93 -6.19 19.40 -7.29
CA GLU A 93 -5.08 18.64 -7.83
C GLU A 93 -4.04 19.58 -8.44
N ILE A 94 -2.79 19.43 -8.02
CA ILE A 94 -1.68 20.15 -8.62
C ILE A 94 -0.63 19.17 -9.16
N PRO A 95 0.13 19.54 -10.22
CA PRO A 95 1.26 18.73 -10.69
C PRO A 95 2.34 18.60 -9.62
N ARG A 96 2.92 17.43 -9.46
CA ARG A 96 3.98 17.15 -8.44
C ARG A 96 5.32 17.83 -8.71
N GLY A 97 5.41 18.65 -9.76
CA GLY A 97 6.58 19.42 -10.17
C GLY A 97 6.71 19.50 -11.70
N PRO A 98 7.67 20.29 -12.22
CA PRO A 98 7.81 20.49 -13.66
C PRO A 98 8.30 19.25 -14.43
N LEU A 99 8.88 18.24 -13.74
CA LEU A 99 9.39 17.00 -14.32
C LEU A 99 8.79 15.76 -13.67
N GLY A 100 7.89 15.90 -12.68
CA GLY A 100 7.29 14.78 -11.94
C GLY A 100 6.08 14.20 -12.68
N SER A 101 6.10 12.90 -13.00
CA SER A 101 4.92 12.15 -13.38
C SER A 101 4.06 11.98 -12.12
N GLY A 102 2.93 12.67 -12.04
CA GLY A 102 1.95 12.49 -10.96
C GLY A 102 1.28 13.80 -10.54
N ARG A 103 0.12 13.64 -9.92
CA ARG A 103 -0.66 14.72 -9.32
C ARG A 103 -0.58 14.61 -7.80
N ARG A 104 -0.61 15.75 -7.14
CA ARG A 104 -0.71 15.87 -5.69
C ARG A 104 -2.12 16.34 -5.36
N HIS A 105 -2.78 15.67 -4.44
CA HIS A 105 -4.10 16.07 -3.98
C HIS A 105 -3.96 16.92 -2.74
N LEU A 106 -4.45 18.15 -2.81
CA LEU A 106 -4.43 19.09 -1.71
C LEU A 106 -5.83 19.28 -1.16
N ALA A 107 -6.01 19.06 0.13
CA ALA A 107 -7.18 19.51 0.87
C ALA A 107 -6.96 20.98 1.26
N VAL A 108 -7.79 21.86 0.72
CA VAL A 108 -7.66 23.30 0.90
C VAL A 108 -8.85 23.84 1.65
N ARG A 109 -8.59 24.60 2.70
CA ARG A 109 -9.58 25.35 3.45
C ARG A 109 -9.28 26.83 3.31
N ALA A 110 -10.20 27.57 2.71
CA ALA A 110 -10.11 29.03 2.54
C ALA A 110 -10.98 29.72 3.59
N VAL A 111 -10.34 30.45 4.49
CA VAL A 111 -10.98 31.12 5.62
C VAL A 111 -10.92 32.62 5.39
N PRO A 112 -12.05 33.31 5.14
CA PRO A 112 -12.07 34.76 5.02
C PRO A 112 -11.83 35.39 6.39
N ILE A 113 -10.86 36.30 6.45
CA ILE A 113 -10.58 37.11 7.65
C ILE A 113 -11.30 38.43 7.46
N ARG A 114 -12.25 38.71 8.34
CA ARG A 114 -13.03 39.97 8.31
C ARG A 114 -12.16 41.11 8.82
N GLY A 115 -11.90 42.10 7.96
CA GLY A 115 -11.33 43.41 8.32
C GLY A 115 -12.43 44.43 8.60
N ASN A 116 -12.03 45.63 9.07
CA ASN A 116 -12.94 46.73 9.33
C ASN A 116 -13.57 47.34 8.07
N LYS A 117 -13.06 47.01 6.90
CA LYS A 117 -13.58 47.45 5.58
C LYS A 117 -13.78 46.28 4.67
N PRO A 118 -14.85 46.23 3.83
CA PRO A 118 -15.09 45.15 2.88
C PRO A 118 -13.94 44.95 1.86
N ALA A 119 -13.15 46.01 1.58
CA ALA A 119 -12.00 45.94 0.68
C ALA A 119 -10.76 45.24 1.28
N ASP A 120 -10.72 45.07 2.61
CA ASP A 120 -9.59 44.45 3.32
C ASP A 120 -9.68 42.93 3.40
N GLY A 121 -10.57 42.29 2.61
CA GLY A 121 -10.88 40.86 2.68
C GLY A 121 -9.66 39.97 2.48
N LEU A 122 -8.95 39.72 3.58
CA LEU A 122 -7.87 38.73 3.63
C LEU A 122 -8.48 37.32 3.60
N VAL A 123 -7.79 36.40 2.95
CA VAL A 123 -8.14 34.98 2.97
C VAL A 123 -6.95 34.20 3.48
N LEU A 124 -7.15 33.46 4.56
CA LEU A 124 -6.21 32.45 5.04
C LEU A 124 -6.48 31.15 4.31
N LEU A 125 -5.47 30.62 3.68
CA LEU A 125 -5.46 29.27 3.12
C LEU A 125 -4.75 28.34 4.10
N LEU A 126 -5.42 27.26 4.46
CA LEU A 126 -4.86 26.11 5.15
C LEU A 126 -4.86 24.96 4.15
N VAL A 127 -3.66 24.41 3.86
CA VAL A 127 -3.49 23.42 2.80
C VAL A 127 -2.77 22.20 3.37
N GLN A 128 -3.38 21.04 3.20
CA GLN A 128 -2.81 19.77 3.60
C GLN A 128 -2.61 18.87 2.38
N ASP A 129 -1.48 18.17 2.30
CA ASP A 129 -1.28 17.12 1.30
C ASP A 129 -2.07 15.89 1.73
N ASP A 130 -3.12 15.58 0.99
CA ASP A 130 -4.03 14.45 1.23
C ASP A 130 -3.74 13.28 0.28
N SER A 131 -2.64 13.36 -0.46
CA SER A 131 -2.33 12.38 -1.51
C SER A 131 -2.14 10.97 -0.95
N GLU A 132 -1.44 10.84 0.18
CA GLU A 132 -1.18 9.55 0.81
C GLU A 132 -2.47 8.94 1.40
N SER A 133 -3.26 9.73 2.12
CA SER A 133 -4.54 9.29 2.68
C SER A 133 -5.49 8.80 1.59
N ARG A 134 -5.60 9.56 0.50
CA ARG A 134 -6.43 9.17 -0.66
C ARG A 134 -5.92 7.93 -1.37
N LEU A 135 -4.61 7.78 -1.50
CA LEU A 135 -4.03 6.57 -2.07
C LEU A 135 -4.38 5.35 -1.23
N LEU A 136 -4.24 5.45 0.10
CA LEU A 136 -4.62 4.38 1.03
C LEU A 136 -6.11 4.05 0.94
N ASP A 137 -6.98 5.07 0.87
CA ASP A 137 -8.43 4.88 0.72
C ASP A 137 -8.79 4.27 -0.65
N ALA A 138 -8.09 4.64 -1.72
CA ALA A 138 -8.28 4.03 -3.05
C ALA A 138 -7.87 2.56 -3.02
N VAL A 139 -6.68 2.25 -2.50
CA VAL A 139 -6.19 0.87 -2.36
C VAL A 139 -7.13 0.01 -1.50
N ARG A 140 -7.73 0.60 -0.45
CA ARG A 140 -8.70 -0.10 0.40
C ARG A 140 -10.01 -0.37 -0.33
N ARG A 141 -10.52 0.60 -1.09
CA ARG A 141 -11.74 0.42 -1.90
C ARG A 141 -11.54 -0.64 -2.98
N ASP A 142 -10.44 -0.56 -3.72
CA ASP A 142 -10.11 -1.51 -4.77
C ASP A 142 -9.95 -2.93 -4.20
N PHE A 143 -9.39 -3.05 -3.00
CA PHE A 143 -9.31 -4.34 -2.30
C PHE A 143 -10.70 -4.93 -2.04
N VAL A 144 -11.65 -4.16 -1.49
CA VAL A 144 -13.01 -4.64 -1.21
C VAL A 144 -13.74 -5.05 -2.50
N VAL A 145 -13.60 -4.26 -3.56
CA VAL A 145 -14.20 -4.57 -4.87
C VAL A 145 -13.63 -5.86 -5.44
N ASN A 146 -12.30 -6.01 -5.43
CA ASN A 146 -11.63 -7.19 -5.96
C ASN A 146 -11.94 -8.45 -5.14
N VAL A 147 -11.99 -8.36 -3.80
CA VAL A 147 -12.44 -9.46 -2.93
C VAL A 147 -13.85 -9.91 -3.33
N SER A 148 -14.76 -8.96 -3.52
CA SER A 148 -16.15 -9.26 -3.90
C SER A 148 -16.22 -9.99 -5.25
N HIS A 149 -15.44 -9.58 -6.22
CA HIS A 149 -15.37 -10.21 -7.55
C HIS A 149 -14.75 -11.62 -7.48
N GLU A 150 -13.63 -11.78 -6.75
CA GLU A 150 -12.94 -13.07 -6.63
C GLU A 150 -13.73 -14.09 -5.79
N LEU A 151 -14.62 -13.63 -4.89
CA LEU A 151 -15.56 -14.53 -4.17
C LEU A 151 -16.77 -14.90 -5.01
N LYS A 152 -17.31 -13.99 -5.81
CA LYS A 152 -18.53 -14.23 -6.61
C LYS A 152 -18.34 -15.33 -7.65
N THR A 153 -17.17 -15.39 -8.27
CA THR A 153 -16.87 -16.37 -9.34
C THR A 153 -16.91 -17.81 -8.84
N PRO A 154 -16.19 -18.24 -7.78
CA PRO A 154 -16.24 -19.61 -7.28
C PRO A 154 -17.61 -19.97 -6.71
N ILE A 155 -18.30 -19.03 -6.07
CA ILE A 155 -19.67 -19.27 -5.57
C ILE A 155 -20.60 -19.59 -6.73
N GLY A 156 -20.54 -18.81 -7.83
CA GLY A 156 -21.34 -19.09 -9.03
C GLY A 156 -20.99 -20.45 -9.68
N ALA A 157 -19.70 -20.80 -9.73
CA ALA A 157 -19.26 -22.09 -10.24
C ALA A 157 -19.78 -23.26 -9.38
N LEU A 158 -19.73 -23.12 -8.03
CA LEU A 158 -20.29 -24.13 -7.11
C LEU A 158 -21.79 -24.32 -7.30
N MET A 159 -22.56 -23.24 -7.51
CA MET A 159 -23.99 -23.33 -7.77
C MET A 159 -24.30 -24.12 -9.06
N LEU A 160 -23.61 -23.79 -10.15
CA LEU A 160 -23.76 -24.48 -11.44
C LEU A 160 -23.36 -25.96 -11.35
N LEU A 161 -22.27 -26.25 -10.65
CA LEU A 161 -21.83 -27.63 -10.44
C LEU A 161 -22.84 -28.44 -9.59
N ALA A 162 -23.46 -27.81 -8.59
CA ALA A 162 -24.50 -28.41 -7.80
C ALA A 162 -25.76 -28.74 -8.65
N GLU A 163 -26.18 -27.83 -9.53
CA GLU A 163 -27.26 -28.06 -10.49
C GLU A 163 -26.92 -29.22 -11.45
N ALA A 164 -25.66 -29.27 -11.92
CA ALA A 164 -25.18 -30.33 -12.80
C ALA A 164 -25.19 -31.69 -12.11
N VAL A 165 -24.81 -31.80 -10.83
CA VAL A 165 -24.90 -33.01 -10.03
C VAL A 165 -26.37 -33.48 -9.93
N MET A 166 -27.29 -32.57 -9.65
CA MET A 166 -28.71 -32.88 -9.54
C MET A 166 -29.31 -33.34 -10.87
N SER A 167 -28.87 -32.77 -11.99
CA SER A 167 -29.33 -33.14 -13.33
C SER A 167 -28.76 -34.47 -13.81
N ALA A 168 -27.52 -34.79 -13.40
CA ALA A 168 -26.83 -36.02 -13.81
C ALA A 168 -27.03 -37.21 -12.83
N ARG A 169 -28.04 -37.15 -11.94
CA ARG A 169 -28.24 -38.13 -10.86
C ARG A 169 -28.32 -39.61 -11.31
N GLU A 170 -28.66 -39.88 -12.58
CA GLU A 170 -28.74 -41.22 -13.16
C GLU A 170 -27.41 -41.63 -13.84
N GLU A 171 -26.38 -40.75 -13.86
CA GLU A 171 -25.08 -40.96 -14.47
C GLU A 171 -23.96 -40.89 -13.40
N PRO A 172 -23.62 -42.00 -12.72
CA PRO A 172 -22.67 -41.97 -11.59
C PRO A 172 -21.32 -41.36 -11.92
N GLU A 173 -20.77 -41.58 -13.12
CA GLU A 173 -19.49 -41.01 -13.56
C GLU A 173 -19.54 -39.46 -13.68
N SER A 174 -20.66 -38.95 -14.21
CA SER A 174 -20.90 -37.51 -14.31
C SER A 174 -21.06 -36.87 -12.93
N VAL A 175 -21.79 -37.53 -12.02
CA VAL A 175 -21.94 -37.11 -10.62
C VAL A 175 -20.58 -37.02 -9.93
N GLU A 176 -19.73 -38.06 -10.04
CA GLU A 176 -18.38 -38.07 -9.45
C GLU A 176 -17.49 -36.93 -9.99
N LYS A 177 -17.52 -36.72 -11.29
CA LYS A 177 -16.76 -35.65 -11.97
C LYS A 177 -17.19 -34.26 -11.47
N PHE A 178 -18.49 -33.98 -11.39
CA PHE A 178 -19.00 -32.70 -10.93
C PHE A 178 -18.76 -32.51 -9.42
N ALA A 179 -18.96 -33.54 -8.60
CA ALA A 179 -18.66 -33.50 -7.18
C ALA A 179 -17.17 -33.25 -6.90
N SER A 180 -16.27 -33.91 -7.62
CA SER A 180 -14.82 -33.64 -7.54
C SER A 180 -14.46 -32.21 -7.96
N SER A 181 -15.16 -31.64 -8.94
CA SER A 181 -14.98 -30.27 -9.37
C SER A 181 -15.50 -29.29 -8.31
N MET A 182 -16.63 -29.57 -7.66
CA MET A 182 -17.12 -28.79 -6.52
C MET A 182 -16.13 -28.79 -5.35
N GLN A 183 -15.57 -29.95 -5.03
CA GLN A 183 -14.57 -30.07 -3.95
C GLN A 183 -13.33 -29.19 -4.24
N ARG A 184 -12.82 -29.20 -5.47
CA ARG A 184 -11.69 -28.35 -5.87
C ARG A 184 -12.03 -26.86 -5.75
N GLU A 185 -13.23 -26.45 -6.20
CA GLU A 185 -13.64 -25.05 -6.14
C GLU A 185 -13.90 -24.58 -4.69
N ALA A 186 -14.46 -25.46 -3.83
CA ALA A 186 -14.63 -25.19 -2.41
C ALA A 186 -13.28 -25.02 -1.69
N GLN A 187 -12.30 -25.87 -2.01
CA GLN A 187 -10.94 -25.74 -1.47
C GLN A 187 -10.28 -24.43 -1.91
N ARG A 188 -10.44 -24.05 -3.17
CA ARG A 188 -9.95 -22.78 -3.70
C ARG A 188 -10.57 -21.59 -2.98
N LEU A 189 -11.88 -21.61 -2.75
CA LEU A 189 -12.59 -20.57 -2.01
C LEU A 189 -12.09 -20.48 -0.56
N SER A 190 -11.89 -21.62 0.11
CA SER A 190 -11.33 -21.68 1.46
C SER A 190 -9.93 -21.05 1.53
N ASN A 191 -9.06 -21.35 0.56
CA ASN A 191 -7.73 -20.77 0.48
C ASN A 191 -7.79 -19.25 0.27
N LEU A 192 -8.65 -18.76 -0.62
CA LEU A 192 -8.84 -17.32 -0.84
C LEU A 192 -9.30 -16.60 0.43
N VAL A 193 -10.27 -17.15 1.15
CA VAL A 193 -10.75 -16.58 2.42
C VAL A 193 -9.61 -16.52 3.44
N GLN A 194 -8.81 -17.59 3.54
CA GLN A 194 -7.67 -17.64 4.46
C GLN A 194 -6.62 -16.57 4.10
N GLU A 195 -6.30 -16.38 2.83
CA GLU A 195 -5.36 -15.33 2.38
C GLU A 195 -5.87 -13.92 2.68
N ILE A 196 -7.19 -13.68 2.55
CA ILE A 196 -7.82 -12.40 2.92
C ILE A 196 -7.67 -12.14 4.42
N ILE A 197 -7.95 -13.14 5.26
CA ILE A 197 -7.81 -13.04 6.73
C ILE A 197 -6.36 -12.75 7.10
N ASP A 198 -5.41 -13.46 6.49
CA ASP A 198 -3.98 -13.29 6.74
C ASP A 198 -3.50 -11.89 6.36
N LEU A 199 -3.91 -11.41 5.18
CA LEU A 199 -3.58 -10.06 4.73
C LEU A 199 -4.18 -8.99 5.66
N SER A 200 -5.40 -9.20 6.14
CA SER A 200 -6.06 -8.31 7.12
C SER A 200 -5.28 -8.26 8.45
N ARG A 201 -4.81 -9.41 8.94
CA ARG A 201 -4.01 -9.48 10.18
C ARG A 201 -2.67 -8.79 10.04
N LEU A 202 -1.99 -8.97 8.89
CA LEU A 202 -0.69 -8.33 8.61
C LEU A 202 -0.76 -6.80 8.58
N GLN A 203 -1.93 -6.21 8.34
CA GLN A 203 -2.12 -4.76 8.33
C GLN A 203 -2.28 -4.15 9.74
N VAL A 204 -2.65 -4.95 10.73
CA VAL A 204 -2.96 -4.49 12.09
C VAL A 204 -1.83 -4.82 13.07
N SER A 205 -1.06 -5.87 12.79
CA SER A 205 -0.04 -6.39 13.70
C SER A 205 1.35 -5.94 13.27
N ASP A 206 2.08 -5.27 14.16
CA ASP A 206 3.52 -5.08 14.02
C ASP A 206 4.22 -6.32 14.60
N PRO A 207 4.83 -7.19 13.76
CA PRO A 207 5.51 -8.40 14.25
C PRO A 207 6.73 -8.09 15.11
N LEU A 208 7.27 -6.86 15.01
CA LEU A 208 8.44 -6.45 15.77
C LEU A 208 8.13 -6.14 17.23
N VAL A 209 6.86 -5.88 17.57
CA VAL A 209 6.43 -5.69 18.98
C VAL A 209 6.61 -6.97 19.82
N ARG A 210 6.59 -8.15 19.19
CA ARG A 210 6.81 -9.45 19.84
C ARG A 210 7.86 -10.27 19.09
N ALA A 211 8.83 -9.58 18.46
CA ALA A 211 9.85 -10.23 17.67
C ALA A 211 10.69 -11.19 18.53
N VAL A 212 10.89 -12.38 18.01
CA VAL A 212 11.82 -13.38 18.57
C VAL A 212 12.95 -13.62 17.59
N LEU A 213 14.05 -14.18 18.08
CA LEU A 213 15.10 -14.66 17.19
C LEU A 213 14.60 -15.88 16.42
N VAL A 214 14.57 -15.77 15.10
CA VAL A 214 14.11 -16.81 14.18
C VAL A 214 15.31 -17.35 13.40
N GLU A 215 15.51 -18.67 13.48
CA GLU A 215 16.53 -19.35 12.66
C GLU A 215 16.01 -19.54 11.24
N ILE A 216 16.78 -19.09 10.26
CA ILE A 216 16.39 -19.17 8.84
C ILE A 216 16.37 -20.62 8.35
N ASP A 217 17.19 -21.48 8.92
CA ASP A 217 17.21 -22.90 8.60
C ASP A 217 15.87 -23.59 8.93
N ASP A 218 15.26 -23.20 10.06
CA ASP A 218 13.94 -23.68 10.44
C ASP A 218 12.84 -23.18 9.48
N VAL A 219 12.90 -21.88 9.12
CA VAL A 219 11.94 -21.29 8.17
C VAL A 219 12.01 -21.96 6.82
N THR A 220 13.24 -22.20 6.31
CA THR A 220 13.45 -22.82 5.01
C THR A 220 13.01 -24.29 5.01
N THR A 221 13.34 -25.02 6.06
CA THR A 221 12.94 -26.44 6.21
C THR A 221 11.43 -26.56 6.28
N ASP A 222 10.76 -25.79 7.14
CA ASP A 222 9.30 -25.82 7.29
C ASP A 222 8.58 -25.44 5.99
N ALA A 223 9.08 -24.43 5.26
CA ALA A 223 8.47 -23.99 4.00
C ALA A 223 8.60 -25.07 2.91
N ILE A 224 9.78 -25.69 2.80
CA ILE A 224 10.03 -26.79 1.84
C ILE A 224 9.16 -27.99 2.16
N ASP A 225 9.09 -28.40 3.44
CA ASP A 225 8.30 -29.58 3.83
C ASP A 225 6.81 -29.37 3.58
N ARG A 226 6.29 -28.16 3.83
CA ARG A 226 4.87 -27.82 3.54
C ARG A 226 4.56 -27.76 2.04
N SER A 227 5.55 -27.54 1.18
CA SER A 227 5.40 -27.48 -0.30
C SER A 227 5.75 -28.81 -0.99
N ARG A 228 6.28 -29.81 -0.27
CA ARG A 228 6.79 -31.08 -0.82
C ARG A 228 5.74 -31.83 -1.64
N THR A 229 4.55 -32.03 -1.06
CA THR A 229 3.44 -32.74 -1.74
C THR A 229 3.04 -32.07 -3.05
N SER A 230 3.00 -30.73 -3.06
CA SER A 230 2.69 -29.96 -4.28
C SER A 230 3.77 -30.10 -5.34
N ALA A 231 5.01 -30.09 -4.93
CA ALA A 231 6.16 -30.29 -5.83
C ALA A 231 6.18 -31.69 -6.45
N GLU A 232 5.95 -32.73 -5.64
CA GLU A 232 5.87 -34.12 -6.10
C GLU A 232 4.69 -34.31 -7.09
N ALA A 233 3.52 -33.76 -6.79
CA ALA A 233 2.37 -33.81 -7.68
C ALA A 233 2.59 -33.10 -9.02
N SER A 234 3.52 -32.12 -9.07
CA SER A 234 3.87 -31.36 -10.27
C SER A 234 5.15 -31.89 -10.96
N ASP A 235 5.75 -32.98 -10.48
CA ASP A 235 7.02 -33.53 -10.95
C ASP A 235 8.17 -32.51 -10.92
N ILE A 236 8.25 -31.75 -9.81
CA ILE A 236 9.25 -30.70 -9.58
C ILE A 236 10.16 -31.07 -8.41
N THR A 237 11.47 -30.91 -8.60
CA THR A 237 12.47 -31.17 -7.55
C THR A 237 12.78 -29.90 -6.76
N LEU A 238 12.53 -29.91 -5.44
CA LEU A 238 12.99 -28.85 -4.54
C LEU A 238 14.43 -29.10 -4.12
N VAL A 239 15.28 -28.10 -4.27
CA VAL A 239 16.69 -28.16 -3.83
C VAL A 239 17.00 -26.95 -2.95
N SER A 240 17.67 -27.14 -1.82
CA SER A 240 18.05 -26.07 -0.91
C SER A 240 19.55 -26.08 -0.61
N GLY A 241 20.10 -24.90 -0.33
CA GLY A 241 21.51 -24.76 0.04
C GLY A 241 21.84 -23.32 0.44
N GLY A 242 23.05 -23.15 0.96
CA GLY A 242 23.57 -21.85 1.35
C GLY A 242 24.19 -21.82 2.73
N ILE A 243 24.17 -20.66 3.38
CA ILE A 243 24.77 -20.42 4.70
C ILE A 243 23.76 -20.81 5.77
N ALA A 244 24.17 -21.70 6.69
CA ALA A 244 23.38 -22.13 7.83
C ALA A 244 23.60 -21.24 9.07
N GLY A 245 22.67 -21.31 10.04
CA GLY A 245 22.79 -20.67 11.36
C GLY A 245 22.51 -19.16 11.34
N LEU A 246 21.98 -18.60 10.25
CA LEU A 246 21.60 -17.20 10.18
C LEU A 246 20.29 -16.97 10.94
N LYS A 247 20.22 -15.82 11.67
CA LYS A 247 19.06 -15.45 12.47
C LYS A 247 18.58 -14.05 12.11
N VAL A 248 17.26 -13.88 12.13
CA VAL A 248 16.58 -12.59 11.98
C VAL A 248 15.65 -12.35 13.15
N LEU A 249 15.26 -11.09 13.39
CA LEU A 249 14.19 -10.77 14.34
C LEU A 249 12.84 -10.81 13.63
N GLY A 250 11.86 -11.50 14.22
CA GLY A 250 10.52 -11.52 13.61
C GLY A 250 9.60 -12.63 14.10
N ASP A 251 8.63 -12.95 13.25
CA ASP A 251 7.64 -14.01 13.44
C ASP A 251 7.94 -15.18 12.50
N ARG A 252 8.27 -16.33 13.06
CA ARG A 252 8.63 -17.55 12.30
C ARG A 252 7.50 -17.98 11.35
N GLU A 253 6.24 -17.97 11.83
CA GLU A 253 5.10 -18.43 11.03
C GLU A 253 4.85 -17.52 9.82
N GLN A 254 4.96 -16.19 10.01
CA GLN A 254 4.84 -15.23 8.92
C GLN A 254 5.96 -15.40 7.89
N LEU A 255 7.22 -15.55 8.33
CA LEU A 255 8.36 -15.76 7.42
C LEU A 255 8.25 -17.09 6.67
N THR A 256 7.89 -18.18 7.36
CA THR A 256 7.63 -19.47 6.73
C THR A 256 6.54 -19.38 5.67
N LYS A 257 5.46 -18.65 5.96
CA LYS A 257 4.37 -18.44 5.02
C LYS A 257 4.79 -17.62 3.82
N ALA A 258 5.58 -16.57 4.00
CA ALA A 258 6.12 -15.77 2.91
C ALA A 258 6.99 -16.62 1.97
N LEU A 259 7.91 -17.41 2.54
CA LEU A 259 8.78 -18.28 1.76
C LEU A 259 7.99 -19.37 1.04
N ARG A 260 7.02 -20.00 1.71
CA ARG A 260 6.11 -20.97 1.10
C ARG A 260 5.35 -20.36 -0.10
N ASN A 261 4.82 -19.15 0.02
CA ASN A 261 4.13 -18.50 -1.10
C ASN A 261 5.06 -18.34 -2.33
N LEU A 262 6.34 -18.08 -2.13
CA LEU A 262 7.31 -18.03 -3.23
C LEU A 262 7.55 -19.41 -3.83
N ILE A 263 7.70 -20.44 -3.00
CA ILE A 263 7.93 -21.83 -3.44
C ILE A 263 6.70 -22.34 -4.21
N ASP A 264 5.49 -22.13 -3.68
CA ASP A 264 4.23 -22.57 -4.30
C ASP A 264 4.01 -21.85 -5.66
N ASN A 265 4.36 -20.56 -5.76
CA ASN A 265 4.39 -19.85 -7.05
C ASN A 265 5.40 -20.47 -8.02
N ALA A 266 6.63 -20.73 -7.58
CA ALA A 266 7.67 -21.31 -8.40
C ALA A 266 7.25 -22.70 -8.95
N ILE A 267 6.58 -23.51 -8.12
CA ILE A 267 6.00 -24.81 -8.53
C ILE A 267 4.89 -24.60 -9.57
N SER A 268 3.97 -23.66 -9.33
CA SER A 268 2.79 -23.46 -10.18
C SER A 268 3.12 -22.96 -11.59
N TYR A 269 4.23 -22.24 -11.74
CA TYR A 269 4.63 -21.65 -13.02
C TYR A 269 5.77 -22.37 -13.72
N SER A 270 6.34 -23.40 -13.12
CA SER A 270 7.40 -24.21 -13.73
C SER A 270 6.84 -25.41 -14.50
N PRO A 271 7.48 -25.82 -15.60
CA PRO A 271 7.17 -27.07 -16.29
C PRO A 271 7.52 -28.30 -15.43
N PRO A 272 6.85 -29.45 -15.64
CA PRO A 272 7.27 -30.70 -15.01
C PRO A 272 8.72 -31.06 -15.33
N LYS A 273 9.34 -31.83 -14.45
CA LYS A 273 10.75 -32.29 -14.54
C LYS A 273 11.77 -31.17 -14.46
N THR A 274 11.41 -30.05 -13.85
CA THR A 274 12.31 -28.95 -13.53
C THR A 274 12.66 -28.92 -12.05
N ARG A 275 13.45 -27.94 -11.64
CA ARG A 275 13.82 -27.75 -10.24
C ARG A 275 13.51 -26.33 -9.76
N VAL A 276 13.10 -26.21 -8.51
CA VAL A 276 13.01 -24.97 -7.78
C VAL A 276 14.11 -24.95 -6.74
N ALA A 277 14.98 -23.94 -6.82
CA ALA A 277 16.14 -23.81 -5.94
C ALA A 277 15.91 -22.74 -4.87
N ILE A 278 16.12 -23.11 -3.60
CA ILE A 278 16.05 -22.22 -2.44
C ILE A 278 17.49 -21.98 -1.96
N GLY A 279 17.96 -20.73 -2.03
CA GLY A 279 19.33 -20.36 -1.65
C GLY A 279 19.32 -19.37 -0.47
N VAL A 280 20.25 -19.57 0.49
CA VAL A 280 20.45 -18.65 1.61
C VAL A 280 21.84 -18.05 1.55
N LYS A 281 21.93 -16.72 1.59
CA LYS A 281 23.21 -15.98 1.55
C LYS A 281 23.20 -14.88 2.62
N LEU A 282 24.40 -14.47 3.00
CA LEU A 282 24.63 -13.29 3.80
C LEU A 282 25.39 -12.26 3.00
N GLU A 283 24.82 -11.11 2.78
CA GLU A 283 25.48 -9.98 2.13
C GLU A 283 25.54 -8.81 3.11
N GLN A 284 26.75 -8.46 3.54
CA GLN A 284 27.01 -7.47 4.57
C GLN A 284 26.27 -7.83 5.88
N LYS A 285 25.13 -7.20 6.17
CA LYS A 285 24.25 -7.47 7.35
C LYS A 285 22.83 -7.83 6.93
N ILE A 286 22.65 -8.28 5.70
CA ILE A 286 21.37 -8.67 5.12
C ILE A 286 21.38 -10.15 4.83
N VAL A 287 20.41 -10.86 5.37
CA VAL A 287 20.12 -12.26 5.03
C VAL A 287 19.27 -12.26 3.78
N GLU A 288 19.76 -12.91 2.73
CA GLU A 288 19.03 -13.08 1.47
C GLU A 288 18.56 -14.53 1.34
N ILE A 289 17.24 -14.70 1.16
CA ILE A 289 16.62 -15.99 0.88
C ILE A 289 16.05 -15.90 -0.53
N SER A 290 16.63 -16.64 -1.47
CA SER A 290 16.23 -16.64 -2.87
C SER A 290 15.45 -17.89 -3.22
N VAL A 291 14.39 -17.75 -4.04
CA VAL A 291 13.66 -18.85 -4.66
C VAL A 291 13.79 -18.67 -6.17
N THR A 292 14.44 -19.61 -6.84
CA THR A 292 14.68 -19.57 -8.29
C THR A 292 13.91 -20.70 -8.95
N ASP A 293 13.12 -20.35 -9.96
CA ASP A 293 12.34 -21.26 -10.79
C ASP A 293 12.87 -21.32 -12.24
N GLN A 294 12.43 -22.33 -12.97
CA GLN A 294 12.67 -22.52 -14.40
C GLN A 294 11.37 -22.36 -15.21
N GLY A 295 10.51 -21.46 -14.74
CA GLY A 295 9.18 -21.24 -15.28
C GLY A 295 9.15 -20.33 -16.51
N ILE A 296 7.95 -19.85 -16.78
CA ILE A 296 7.66 -18.98 -17.94
C ILE A 296 8.30 -17.58 -17.85
N GLY A 297 8.81 -17.20 -16.67
CA GLY A 297 9.30 -15.85 -16.43
C GLY A 297 8.18 -14.79 -16.38
N ILE A 298 8.59 -13.54 -16.19
CA ILE A 298 7.72 -12.38 -16.00
C ILE A 298 8.12 -11.31 -17.02
N PRO A 299 7.16 -10.76 -17.81
CA PRO A 299 7.40 -9.62 -18.69
C PRO A 299 7.87 -8.38 -17.91
N ARG A 300 8.73 -7.57 -18.53
CA ARG A 300 9.36 -6.41 -17.86
C ARG A 300 8.36 -5.38 -17.34
N ASP A 301 7.29 -5.15 -18.06
CA ASP A 301 6.20 -4.22 -17.69
C ASP A 301 5.33 -4.71 -16.52
N ALA A 302 5.41 -6.01 -16.21
CA ALA A 302 4.71 -6.62 -15.09
C ALA A 302 5.54 -6.70 -13.80
N LEU A 303 6.88 -6.54 -13.85
CA LEU A 303 7.78 -6.74 -12.69
C LEU A 303 7.42 -5.87 -11.48
N ASP A 304 7.07 -4.61 -11.69
CA ASP A 304 6.69 -3.71 -10.60
C ASP A 304 5.31 -4.03 -10.03
N ARG A 305 4.44 -4.64 -10.86
CA ARG A 305 3.04 -4.88 -10.56
C ARG A 305 2.75 -6.24 -9.95
N VAL A 306 3.65 -7.23 -10.07
CA VAL A 306 3.41 -8.59 -9.55
C VAL A 306 3.20 -8.65 -8.03
N PHE A 307 3.58 -7.59 -7.30
CA PHE A 307 3.33 -7.45 -5.87
C PHE A 307 2.05 -6.68 -5.53
N GLU A 308 1.30 -6.19 -6.54
CA GLU A 308 -0.02 -5.59 -6.34
C GLU A 308 -1.03 -6.68 -5.97
N ARG A 309 -2.01 -6.33 -5.13
CA ARG A 309 -3.07 -7.26 -4.71
C ARG A 309 -3.94 -7.65 -5.89
N PHE A 310 -4.26 -8.94 -6.03
CA PHE A 310 -5.07 -9.50 -7.10
C PHE A 310 -4.48 -9.35 -8.52
N TYR A 311 -3.24 -8.86 -8.64
CA TYR A 311 -2.61 -8.73 -9.93
C TYR A 311 -2.25 -10.11 -10.50
N ARG A 312 -2.52 -10.29 -11.78
CA ARG A 312 -2.23 -11.51 -12.55
C ARG A 312 -1.84 -11.12 -13.95
N ILE A 313 -0.78 -11.70 -14.48
CA ILE A 313 -0.33 -11.48 -15.85
C ILE A 313 -1.33 -12.10 -16.84
N ASP A 314 -1.79 -13.32 -16.57
CA ASP A 314 -2.80 -14.03 -17.35
C ASP A 314 -3.92 -14.57 -16.43
N PRO A 315 -5.09 -13.89 -16.40
CA PRO A 315 -6.21 -14.32 -15.57
C PRO A 315 -6.81 -15.68 -15.98
N ALA A 316 -6.70 -16.07 -17.26
CA ALA A 316 -7.25 -17.33 -17.74
C ALA A 316 -6.41 -18.52 -17.27
N ARG A 317 -5.11 -18.45 -17.42
CA ARG A 317 -4.17 -19.49 -16.96
C ARG A 317 -4.16 -19.61 -15.43
N SER A 318 -4.22 -18.48 -14.74
CA SER A 318 -4.22 -18.46 -13.27
C SER A 318 -5.46 -19.09 -12.64
N ARG A 319 -6.58 -19.18 -13.37
CA ARG A 319 -7.76 -19.93 -12.90
C ARG A 319 -7.50 -21.44 -12.88
N VAL A 320 -6.71 -21.94 -13.81
CA VAL A 320 -6.32 -23.36 -13.86
C VAL A 320 -5.35 -23.71 -12.74
N THR A 321 -4.40 -22.83 -12.45
CA THR A 321 -3.39 -23.02 -11.39
C THR A 321 -3.90 -22.63 -9.99
N GLY A 322 -5.13 -22.09 -9.87
CA GLY A 322 -5.74 -21.76 -8.58
C GLY A 322 -5.19 -20.51 -7.88
N GLY A 323 -4.33 -19.72 -8.54
CA GLY A 323 -3.73 -18.55 -7.94
C GLY A 323 -4.77 -17.44 -7.66
N THR A 324 -4.70 -16.78 -6.50
CA THR A 324 -5.60 -15.71 -6.04
C THR A 324 -5.08 -14.32 -6.40
N GLY A 325 -3.78 -14.19 -6.67
CA GLY A 325 -3.09 -12.92 -6.84
C GLY A 325 -2.78 -12.19 -5.52
N LEU A 326 -2.99 -12.85 -4.38
CA LEU A 326 -2.67 -12.30 -3.06
C LEU A 326 -1.31 -12.76 -2.52
N GLY A 327 -0.82 -13.93 -2.92
CA GLY A 327 0.40 -14.54 -2.37
C GLY A 327 1.62 -13.62 -2.39
N LEU A 328 1.95 -13.00 -3.52
CA LEU A 328 3.10 -12.09 -3.62
C LEU A 328 2.90 -10.78 -2.85
N SER A 329 1.67 -10.29 -2.75
CA SER A 329 1.37 -9.12 -1.91
C SER A 329 1.53 -9.43 -0.42
N ILE A 330 1.19 -10.65 0.01
CA ILE A 330 1.45 -11.16 1.38
C ILE A 330 2.97 -11.21 1.63
N VAL A 331 3.74 -11.76 0.69
CA VAL A 331 5.22 -11.78 0.77
C VAL A 331 5.77 -10.38 1.00
N LYS A 332 5.36 -9.42 0.18
CA LYS A 332 5.80 -8.01 0.30
C LYS A 332 5.47 -7.41 1.66
N HIS A 333 4.26 -7.64 2.17
CA HIS A 333 3.85 -7.13 3.49
C HIS A 333 4.62 -7.78 4.62
N VAL A 334 4.77 -9.11 4.61
CA VAL A 334 5.54 -9.82 5.63
C VAL A 334 6.96 -9.30 5.70
N VAL A 335 7.65 -9.23 4.55
CA VAL A 335 9.05 -8.79 4.51
C VAL A 335 9.19 -7.32 4.95
N ALA A 336 8.30 -6.44 4.51
CA ALA A 336 8.30 -5.03 4.92
C ALA A 336 8.07 -4.87 6.43
N ASN A 337 7.14 -5.63 7.02
CA ASN A 337 6.89 -5.63 8.46
C ASN A 337 8.08 -6.17 9.28
N HIS A 338 8.99 -6.90 8.66
CA HIS A 338 10.25 -7.37 9.27
C HIS A 338 11.44 -6.44 8.95
N GLY A 339 11.18 -5.21 8.47
CA GLY A 339 12.22 -4.23 8.13
C GLY A 339 13.04 -4.58 6.89
N GLY A 340 12.54 -5.49 6.06
CA GLY A 340 13.20 -5.99 4.86
C GLY A 340 12.57 -5.51 3.55
N GLU A 341 13.08 -6.03 2.45
CA GLU A 341 12.56 -5.81 1.10
C GLU A 341 12.50 -7.11 0.30
N VAL A 342 11.60 -7.19 -0.68
CA VAL A 342 11.55 -8.28 -1.66
C VAL A 342 12.00 -7.77 -3.02
N LYS A 343 12.86 -8.55 -3.69
CA LYS A 343 13.32 -8.26 -5.06
C LYS A 343 12.91 -9.38 -5.99
N VAL A 344 12.71 -9.03 -7.25
CA VAL A 344 12.46 -9.98 -8.33
C VAL A 344 13.41 -9.71 -9.50
N TRP A 345 14.00 -10.77 -10.00
CA TRP A 345 14.70 -10.79 -11.29
C TRP A 345 14.06 -11.87 -12.15
N SER A 346 13.71 -11.55 -13.38
CA SER A 346 13.07 -12.51 -14.27
C SER A 346 13.38 -12.22 -15.72
N VAL A 347 13.45 -13.28 -16.49
CA VAL A 347 13.56 -13.24 -17.95
C VAL A 347 12.45 -14.11 -18.51
N GLU A 348 11.62 -13.52 -19.35
CA GLU A 348 10.52 -14.23 -20.00
C GLU A 348 11.03 -15.45 -20.78
N GLY A 349 10.42 -16.61 -20.57
CA GLY A 349 10.83 -17.89 -21.12
C GLY A 349 12.00 -18.59 -20.41
N SER A 350 12.60 -17.98 -19.37
CA SER A 350 13.80 -18.52 -18.69
C SER A 350 13.61 -18.74 -17.18
N GLY A 351 12.52 -18.23 -16.61
CA GLY A 351 12.21 -18.35 -15.19
C GLY A 351 12.42 -17.06 -14.41
N SER A 352 12.24 -17.16 -13.08
CA SER A 352 12.31 -16.02 -12.16
C SER A 352 13.13 -16.37 -10.91
N THR A 353 13.67 -15.33 -10.29
CA THR A 353 14.29 -15.40 -8.96
C THR A 353 13.66 -14.33 -8.08
N PHE A 354 13.00 -14.76 -7.03
CA PHE A 354 12.50 -13.89 -5.98
C PHE A 354 13.43 -13.95 -4.78
N THR A 355 13.81 -12.81 -4.23
CA THR A 355 14.75 -12.71 -3.10
C THR A 355 14.13 -11.93 -1.97
N LEU A 356 14.00 -12.56 -0.79
CA LEU A 356 13.65 -11.92 0.47
C LEU A 356 14.96 -11.39 1.09
N ARG A 357 14.99 -10.13 1.44
CA ARG A 357 16.14 -9.48 2.07
C ARG A 357 15.74 -9.00 3.45
N LEU A 358 16.33 -9.56 4.49
CA LEU A 358 15.98 -9.32 5.89
C LEU A 358 17.22 -8.87 6.67
N PRO A 359 17.08 -7.92 7.63
CA PRO A 359 18.19 -7.54 8.50
C PRO A 359 18.67 -8.73 9.32
N LEU A 360 20.00 -8.97 9.36
CA LEU A 360 20.60 -9.95 10.25
C LEU A 360 20.38 -9.52 11.70
N ALA A 361 19.90 -10.41 12.55
CA ALA A 361 19.76 -10.10 13.96
C ALA A 361 21.12 -9.95 14.65
N ASN A 362 21.32 -8.83 15.36
CA ASN A 362 22.46 -8.67 16.24
C ASN A 362 22.20 -9.45 17.54
N GLN A 363 23.16 -10.25 17.99
CA GLN A 363 23.03 -11.06 19.23
C GLN A 363 22.75 -10.23 20.51
N GLN A 364 22.88 -8.90 20.45
CA GLN A 364 22.66 -7.99 21.60
C GLN A 364 21.22 -7.50 21.75
N GLU A 365 20.37 -7.63 20.73
CA GLU A 365 19.00 -7.11 20.76
C GLU A 365 17.96 -8.07 21.36
N ALA A 366 18.35 -9.30 21.66
CA ALA A 366 17.46 -10.34 22.20
C ALA A 366 17.26 -10.28 23.74
N THR A 367 17.80 -9.26 24.42
CA THR A 367 17.83 -9.22 25.93
C THR A 367 17.23 -7.91 26.49
N SER A 368 16.47 -7.17 25.70
CA SER A 368 15.83 -5.94 26.19
C SER A 368 14.32 -6.08 26.27
#